data_3527315e3e5e8d7ae20f70ac104179b2
#
_entry.id   3527315e3e5e8d7ae20f70ac104179b2
#
_cell.length_a   1.000
_cell.length_b   1.000
_cell.length_c   1.000
_cell.angle_alpha   90.00
_cell.angle_beta   90.00
_cell.angle_gamma   90.00
#
_symmetry.space_group_name_H-M   'P 1'
#
loop_
_entity.id
_entity.type
_entity.pdbx_description
1 polymer ?
#
loop_
_entity_poly.entity_id
_entity_poly.type
_entity_poly.pdbx_seq_one_letter_code
_entity_poly.pdbx_strand_id
1 'polypeptide(L)'
;VDVRVGLGAFEELSRMFASAVGKPKRAMVVWNDATSERFGEVVEHALVDAGFAVSLLVLEVSPAGATLADADTVFGALSVNGITCDDLVVAVGDTATCSVVCWCADQWCGRTECALLPTTLDAMLTVATTMKPLVASSANALPAIAFRPAA
;
A
#
# COMPACT_ATOMS: atom_id res chain seq x y z
N VAL A 1 10.61 -6.49 -8.75
CA VAL A 1 10.14 -6.52 -7.35
C VAL A 1 11.34 -6.74 -6.44
N ASP A 2 11.56 -5.85 -5.48
CA ASP A 2 12.56 -6.02 -4.41
C ASP A 2 11.83 -6.53 -3.16
N VAL A 3 12.17 -7.73 -2.68
CA VAL A 3 11.55 -8.34 -1.50
C VAL A 3 12.62 -8.49 -0.42
N ARG A 4 12.37 -7.90 0.75
CA ARG A 4 13.28 -7.98 1.89
C ARG A 4 12.59 -8.59 3.11
N VAL A 5 13.24 -9.60 3.68
CA VAL A 5 12.75 -10.34 4.84
C VAL A 5 13.88 -10.44 5.85
N GLY A 6 13.63 -10.02 7.09
CA GLY A 6 14.61 -10.16 8.17
C GLY A 6 14.30 -9.28 9.37
N LEU A 7 14.96 -9.57 10.49
CA LEU A 7 14.79 -8.83 11.75
C LEU A 7 15.22 -7.35 11.65
N GLY A 8 16.11 -7.01 10.72
CA GLY A 8 16.58 -5.64 10.49
C GLY A 8 15.89 -4.91 9.33
N ALA A 9 14.81 -5.46 8.76
CA ALA A 9 14.16 -4.87 7.58
C ALA A 9 13.67 -3.42 7.83
N PHE A 10 13.20 -3.11 9.03
CA PHE A 10 12.77 -1.76 9.41
C PHE A 10 13.91 -0.73 9.46
N GLU A 11 15.13 -1.14 9.74
CA GLU A 11 16.30 -0.26 9.76
C GLU A 11 16.72 0.19 8.35
N GLU A 12 16.25 -0.53 7.32
CA GLU A 12 16.55 -0.24 5.93
C GLU A 12 15.43 0.51 5.19
N LEU A 13 14.29 0.77 5.83
CA LEU A 13 13.10 1.34 5.19
C LEU A 13 13.40 2.65 4.45
N SER A 14 14.09 3.58 5.09
CA SER A 14 14.43 4.88 4.49
C SER A 14 15.20 4.71 3.17
N ARG A 15 16.17 3.80 3.14
CA ARG A 15 16.94 3.48 1.92
C ARG A 15 16.07 2.81 0.86
N MET A 16 15.19 1.91 1.27
CA MET A 16 14.28 1.22 0.36
C MET A 16 13.31 2.20 -0.29
N PHE A 17 12.70 3.08 0.48
CA PHE A 17 11.80 4.12 -0.04
C PHE A 17 12.52 5.08 -0.99
N ALA A 18 13.70 5.53 -0.64
CA ALA A 18 14.50 6.39 -1.52
C ALA A 18 14.87 5.70 -2.84
N SER A 19 15.07 4.38 -2.83
CA SER A 19 15.42 3.62 -4.04
C SER A 19 14.21 3.28 -4.92
N ALA A 20 12.99 3.35 -4.39
CA ALA A 20 11.77 3.02 -5.13
C ALA A 20 11.43 4.05 -6.21
N VAL A 21 11.81 5.30 -6.01
CA VAL A 21 11.58 6.41 -6.94
C VAL A 21 12.87 7.12 -7.30
N GLY A 22 12.91 7.75 -8.47
CA GLY A 22 14.13 8.43 -8.94
C GLY A 22 14.52 9.64 -8.09
N LYS A 23 13.54 10.41 -7.62
CA LYS A 23 13.73 11.57 -6.73
C LYS A 23 12.53 11.66 -5.78
N PRO A 24 12.72 11.50 -4.47
CA PRO A 24 11.64 11.61 -3.49
C PRO A 24 10.92 12.96 -3.58
N LYS A 25 9.60 12.92 -3.63
CA LYS A 25 8.72 14.09 -3.65
C LYS A 25 7.61 13.93 -2.62
N ARG A 26 6.61 13.10 -2.91
CA ARG A 26 5.47 12.82 -2.04
C ARG A 26 5.35 11.34 -1.80
N ALA A 27 4.82 10.98 -0.65
CA ALA A 27 4.41 9.61 -0.35
C ALA A 27 3.04 9.63 0.31
N MET A 28 2.16 8.69 -0.08
CA MET A 28 0.92 8.46 0.63
C MET A 28 0.97 7.10 1.32
N VAL A 29 0.78 7.09 2.63
CA VAL A 29 0.70 5.88 3.43
C VAL A 29 -0.75 5.53 3.66
N VAL A 30 -1.11 4.28 3.39
CA VAL A 30 -2.44 3.71 3.64
C VAL A 30 -2.33 2.57 4.64
N TRP A 31 -3.06 2.67 5.73
CA TRP A 31 -3.11 1.69 6.82
C TRP A 31 -4.45 1.68 7.53
N ASN A 32 -4.70 0.74 8.45
CA ASN A 32 -5.80 0.83 9.40
C ASN A 32 -5.34 1.43 10.74
N ASP A 33 -6.28 1.75 11.64
CA ASP A 33 -5.96 2.36 12.94
C ASP A 33 -4.96 1.54 13.75
N ALA A 34 -5.19 0.23 13.90
CA ALA A 34 -4.31 -0.65 14.68
C ALA A 34 -2.88 -0.73 14.09
N THR A 35 -2.77 -0.67 12.78
CA THR A 35 -1.47 -0.67 12.09
C THR A 35 -0.76 0.66 12.25
N SER A 36 -1.50 1.77 12.16
CA SER A 36 -1.02 3.13 12.39
C SER A 36 -0.45 3.29 13.81
N GLU A 37 -1.18 2.85 14.83
CA GLU A 37 -0.71 2.88 16.23
C GLU A 37 0.60 2.11 16.44
N ARG A 38 0.77 0.99 15.74
CA ARG A 38 1.92 0.10 15.93
C ARG A 38 3.15 0.48 15.12
N PHE A 39 2.97 0.93 13.89
CA PHE A 39 4.06 1.12 12.93
C PHE A 39 4.16 2.56 12.40
N GLY A 40 3.19 3.43 12.73
CA GLY A 40 3.08 4.77 12.15
C GLY A 40 4.34 5.59 12.29
N GLU A 41 4.83 5.73 13.52
CA GLU A 41 6.02 6.55 13.81
C GLU A 41 7.26 6.07 13.02
N VAL A 42 7.48 4.77 12.94
CA VAL A 42 8.65 4.20 12.24
C VAL A 42 8.56 4.42 10.74
N VAL A 43 7.37 4.20 10.16
CA VAL A 43 7.14 4.35 8.71
C VAL A 43 7.21 5.82 8.30
N GLU A 44 6.57 6.71 9.06
CA GLU A 44 6.60 8.15 8.78
C GLU A 44 8.02 8.72 8.87
N HIS A 45 8.77 8.40 9.94
CA HIS A 45 10.15 8.83 10.07
C HIS A 45 11.02 8.31 8.93
N ALA A 46 10.88 7.04 8.54
CA ALA A 46 11.64 6.47 7.44
C ALA A 46 11.37 7.19 6.10
N LEU A 47 10.12 7.60 5.85
CA LEU A 47 9.75 8.36 4.64
C LEU A 47 10.28 9.79 4.69
N VAL A 48 10.16 10.48 5.82
CA VAL A 48 10.70 11.83 6.01
C VAL A 48 12.22 11.83 5.85
N ASP A 49 12.92 10.87 6.46
CA ASP A 49 14.36 10.72 6.33
C ASP A 49 14.79 10.41 4.88
N ALA A 50 13.95 9.71 4.14
CA ALA A 50 14.16 9.48 2.71
C ALA A 50 13.84 10.70 1.83
N GLY A 51 13.30 11.77 2.40
CA GLY A 51 13.05 13.04 1.72
C GLY A 51 11.64 13.21 1.13
N PHE A 52 10.67 12.39 1.55
CA PHE A 52 9.28 12.51 1.10
C PHE A 52 8.48 13.50 1.94
N ALA A 53 7.55 14.20 1.29
CA ALA A 53 6.42 14.85 1.95
C ALA A 53 5.30 13.81 2.13
N VAL A 54 4.98 13.48 3.39
CA VAL A 54 4.10 12.36 3.74
C VAL A 54 2.65 12.83 3.88
N SER A 55 1.72 12.08 3.31
CA SER A 55 0.28 12.15 3.55
C SER A 55 -0.25 10.79 4.00
N LEU A 56 -1.29 10.79 4.81
CA LEU A 56 -1.80 9.60 5.49
C LEU A 56 -3.26 9.35 5.11
N LEU A 57 -3.61 8.07 4.92
CA LEU A 57 -4.98 7.62 4.77
C LEU A 57 -5.23 6.44 5.72
N VAL A 58 -6.18 6.59 6.62
CA VAL A 58 -6.72 5.47 7.40
C VAL A 58 -7.82 4.82 6.58
N LEU A 59 -7.69 3.53 6.30
CA LEU A 59 -8.62 2.74 5.51
C LEU A 59 -8.93 1.41 6.21
N GLU A 60 -10.16 1.27 6.67
CA GLU A 60 -10.65 0.04 7.29
C GLU A 60 -11.20 -0.90 6.21
N VAL A 61 -10.43 -1.91 5.87
CA VAL A 61 -10.81 -2.93 4.87
C VAL A 61 -11.33 -4.17 5.55
N SER A 62 -12.43 -4.74 5.03
CA SER A 62 -12.97 -6.00 5.53
C SER A 62 -11.96 -7.15 5.32
N PRO A 63 -11.74 -8.03 6.32
CA PRO A 63 -10.90 -9.22 6.15
C PRO A 63 -11.39 -10.17 5.03
N ALA A 64 -12.67 -10.08 4.65
CA ALA A 64 -13.22 -10.84 3.53
C ALA A 64 -12.69 -10.37 2.15
N GLY A 65 -12.17 -9.16 2.09
CA GLY A 65 -11.62 -8.54 0.88
C GLY A 65 -12.06 -7.09 0.72
N ALA A 66 -11.29 -6.34 -0.04
CA ALA A 66 -11.58 -4.95 -0.38
C ALA A 66 -12.64 -4.85 -1.47
N THR A 67 -13.39 -3.78 -1.47
CA THR A 67 -14.44 -3.47 -2.45
C THR A 67 -14.01 -2.36 -3.41
N LEU A 68 -14.83 -2.11 -4.44
CA LEU A 68 -14.64 -0.92 -5.30
C LEU A 68 -14.85 0.39 -4.54
N ALA A 69 -15.65 0.40 -3.47
CA ALA A 69 -15.81 1.59 -2.63
C ALA A 69 -14.52 1.89 -1.85
N ASP A 70 -13.81 0.86 -1.37
CA ASP A 70 -12.50 1.04 -0.75
C ASP A 70 -11.48 1.59 -1.76
N ALA A 71 -11.50 1.07 -2.98
CA ALA A 71 -10.65 1.57 -4.05
C ALA A 71 -10.97 3.03 -4.42
N ASP A 72 -12.26 3.42 -4.48
CA ASP A 72 -12.69 4.80 -4.71
C ASP A 72 -12.17 5.75 -3.61
N THR A 73 -12.21 5.29 -2.36
CA THR A 73 -11.64 6.03 -1.23
C THR A 73 -10.12 6.26 -1.42
N VAL A 74 -9.38 5.24 -1.84
CA VAL A 74 -7.94 5.37 -2.13
C VAL A 74 -7.72 6.34 -3.28
N PHE A 75 -8.43 6.23 -4.39
CA PHE A 75 -8.31 7.15 -5.53
C PHE A 75 -8.63 8.60 -5.14
N GLY A 76 -9.67 8.81 -4.33
CA GLY A 76 -9.99 10.12 -3.79
C GLY A 76 -8.83 10.73 -2.99
N ALA A 77 -8.21 9.94 -2.12
CA ALA A 77 -7.06 10.37 -1.33
C ALA A 77 -5.83 10.66 -2.20
N LEU A 78 -5.53 9.81 -3.19
CA LEU A 78 -4.44 10.05 -4.15
C LEU A 78 -4.64 11.37 -4.90
N SER A 79 -5.87 11.64 -5.35
CA SER A 79 -6.23 12.86 -6.04
C SER A 79 -6.07 14.12 -5.18
N VAL A 80 -6.64 14.11 -3.97
CA VAL A 80 -6.61 15.25 -3.05
C VAL A 80 -5.18 15.60 -2.63
N ASN A 81 -4.33 14.59 -2.42
CA ASN A 81 -2.93 14.77 -2.04
C ASN A 81 -1.99 15.01 -3.23
N GLY A 82 -2.52 15.04 -4.46
CA GLY A 82 -1.75 15.33 -5.67
C GLY A 82 -0.66 14.31 -5.96
N ILE A 83 -0.90 13.04 -5.62
CA ILE A 83 0.01 11.93 -5.92
C ILE A 83 0.04 11.70 -7.44
N THR A 84 1.21 11.48 -7.98
CA THR A 84 1.45 11.27 -9.42
C THR A 84 2.26 10.00 -9.65
N CYS A 85 2.55 9.67 -10.90
CA CYS A 85 3.42 8.53 -11.26
C CYS A 85 4.87 8.65 -10.76
N ASP A 86 5.32 9.85 -10.39
CA ASP A 86 6.67 10.09 -9.85
C ASP A 86 6.74 9.98 -8.31
N ASP A 87 5.63 9.72 -7.65
CA ASP A 87 5.51 9.66 -6.20
C ASP A 87 5.44 8.20 -5.71
N LEU A 88 5.35 8.01 -4.41
CA LEU A 88 5.31 6.69 -3.78
C LEU A 88 3.97 6.46 -3.05
N VAL A 89 3.39 5.28 -3.22
CA VAL A 89 2.29 4.82 -2.38
C VAL A 89 2.80 3.71 -1.47
N VAL A 90 2.49 3.77 -0.18
CA VAL A 90 2.92 2.78 0.81
C VAL A 90 1.69 2.15 1.44
N ALA A 91 1.55 0.83 1.32
CA ALA A 91 0.51 0.08 2.00
C ALA A 91 1.08 -0.64 3.22
N VAL A 92 0.48 -0.43 4.39
CA VAL A 92 0.86 -1.09 5.64
C VAL A 92 -0.35 -1.84 6.19
N GLY A 93 -0.33 -3.17 6.16
CA GLY A 93 -1.50 -3.91 6.64
C GLY A 93 -1.55 -5.39 6.27
N ASP A 94 -2.75 -5.90 6.25
CA ASP A 94 -3.06 -7.26 5.85
C ASP A 94 -3.09 -7.46 4.32
N THR A 95 -3.39 -8.67 3.88
CA THR A 95 -3.46 -9.01 2.45
C THR A 95 -4.51 -8.18 1.71
N ALA A 96 -5.65 -7.87 2.32
CA ALA A 96 -6.72 -7.12 1.66
C ALA A 96 -6.32 -5.65 1.46
N THR A 97 -5.79 -5.01 2.50
CA THR A 97 -5.26 -3.63 2.46
C THR A 97 -4.13 -3.51 1.44
N CYS A 98 -3.12 -4.36 1.52
CA CYS A 98 -2.00 -4.35 0.58
C CYS A 98 -2.48 -4.56 -0.87
N SER A 99 -3.46 -5.44 -1.09
CA SER A 99 -3.96 -5.74 -2.43
C SER A 99 -4.70 -4.58 -3.06
N VAL A 100 -5.63 -3.94 -2.35
CA VAL A 100 -6.40 -2.81 -2.92
C VAL A 100 -5.51 -1.61 -3.18
N VAL A 101 -4.59 -1.31 -2.28
CA VAL A 101 -3.69 -0.17 -2.43
C VAL A 101 -2.72 -0.39 -3.61
N CYS A 102 -2.14 -1.57 -3.73
CA CYS A 102 -1.29 -1.93 -4.86
C CYS A 102 -2.06 -1.86 -6.19
N TRP A 103 -3.29 -2.38 -6.23
CA TRP A 103 -4.13 -2.28 -7.41
C TRP A 103 -4.44 -0.83 -7.79
N CYS A 104 -4.79 0.01 -6.82
CA CYS A 104 -5.02 1.43 -7.07
C CYS A 104 -3.77 2.14 -7.59
N ALA A 105 -2.61 1.89 -6.99
CA ALA A 105 -1.33 2.47 -7.43
C ALA A 105 -0.98 2.07 -8.87
N ASP A 106 -1.24 0.82 -9.25
CA ASP A 106 -1.01 0.33 -10.62
C ASP A 106 -1.91 1.02 -11.66
N GLN A 107 -3.13 1.41 -11.26
CA GLN A 107 -4.07 2.12 -12.14
C GLN A 107 -3.88 3.64 -12.13
N TRP A 108 -3.20 4.20 -11.12
CA TRP A 108 -3.11 5.64 -10.92
C TRP A 108 -2.04 6.27 -11.79
N CYS A 109 -2.41 7.32 -12.54
CA CYS A 109 -1.50 8.13 -13.38
C CYS A 109 -0.59 7.32 -14.31
N GLY A 110 -1.07 6.18 -14.81
CA GLY A 110 -0.30 5.30 -15.68
C GLY A 110 0.71 4.41 -14.95
N ARG A 111 0.51 4.17 -13.69
CA ARG A 111 1.27 3.40 -12.69
C ARG A 111 2.13 4.28 -11.80
N THR A 112 1.84 4.22 -10.51
CA THR A 112 2.63 4.83 -9.44
C THR A 112 3.37 3.73 -8.67
N GLU A 113 4.60 3.96 -8.27
CA GLU A 113 5.37 3.00 -7.49
C GLU A 113 4.69 2.70 -6.15
N CYS A 114 4.68 1.42 -5.77
CA CYS A 114 4.01 0.97 -4.55
C CYS A 114 4.94 0.12 -3.69
N ALA A 115 5.11 0.51 -2.43
CA ALA A 115 5.81 -0.27 -1.42
C ALA A 115 4.78 -0.96 -0.51
N LEU A 116 4.97 -2.26 -0.27
CA LEU A 116 4.08 -3.06 0.55
C LEU A 116 4.78 -3.48 1.84
N LEU A 117 4.19 -3.15 2.98
CA LEU A 117 4.64 -3.51 4.32
C LEU A 117 3.59 -4.44 4.97
N PRO A 118 3.61 -5.73 4.65
CA PRO A 118 2.66 -6.68 5.18
C PRO A 118 2.86 -6.90 6.69
N THR A 119 1.77 -6.84 7.45
CA THR A 119 1.79 -6.94 8.93
C THR A 119 1.25 -8.26 9.47
N THR A 120 0.68 -9.10 8.59
CA THR A 120 0.19 -10.44 8.94
C THR A 120 1.01 -11.51 8.24
N LEU A 121 1.08 -12.71 8.83
CA LEU A 121 1.82 -13.83 8.23
C LEU A 121 1.25 -14.19 6.84
N ASP A 122 -0.07 -14.19 6.69
CA ASP A 122 -0.73 -14.41 5.40
C ASP A 122 -0.26 -13.38 4.35
N ALA A 123 -0.26 -12.11 4.71
CA ALA A 123 0.20 -11.05 3.81
C ALA A 123 1.69 -11.19 3.48
N MET A 124 2.54 -11.52 4.44
CA MET A 124 3.97 -11.73 4.22
C MET A 124 4.26 -12.85 3.22
N LEU A 125 3.44 -13.90 3.23
CA LEU A 125 3.61 -15.06 2.34
C LEU A 125 2.98 -14.84 0.96
N THR A 126 1.94 -14.03 0.86
CA THR A 126 1.08 -13.99 -0.34
C THR A 126 1.21 -12.71 -1.14
N VAL A 127 1.43 -11.56 -0.51
CA VAL A 127 1.40 -10.25 -1.19
C VAL A 127 2.40 -10.13 -2.35
N ALA A 128 3.58 -10.74 -2.23
CA ALA A 128 4.57 -10.72 -3.30
C ALA A 128 4.24 -11.64 -4.48
N THR A 129 3.29 -12.58 -4.31
CA THR A 129 3.00 -13.63 -5.29
C THR A 129 1.54 -13.65 -5.75
N THR A 130 0.62 -13.35 -4.83
CA THR A 130 -0.82 -13.48 -5.08
C THR A 130 -1.58 -12.38 -4.36
N MET A 131 -2.11 -11.43 -5.09
CA MET A 131 -2.98 -10.39 -4.54
C MET A 131 -4.40 -10.92 -4.34
N LYS A 132 -5.09 -10.48 -3.29
CA LYS A 132 -6.53 -10.72 -3.16
C LYS A 132 -7.29 -9.90 -4.20
N PRO A 133 -8.22 -10.49 -4.96
CA PRO A 133 -9.09 -9.74 -5.84
C PRO A 133 -10.03 -8.84 -5.05
N LEU A 134 -10.49 -7.76 -5.67
CA LEU A 134 -11.59 -6.97 -5.14
C LEU A 134 -12.87 -7.79 -5.15
N VAL A 135 -13.69 -7.64 -4.13
CA VAL A 135 -14.97 -8.33 -4.00
C VAL A 135 -16.13 -7.36 -4.24
N ALA A 136 -17.23 -7.87 -4.73
CA ALA A 136 -18.45 -7.07 -4.78
C ALA A 136 -18.99 -6.83 -3.37
N SER A 137 -19.73 -5.75 -3.16
CA SER A 137 -20.27 -5.34 -1.87
C SER A 137 -21.34 -6.27 -1.29
N SER A 138 -21.72 -7.35 -1.97
CA SER A 138 -22.67 -8.35 -1.47
C SER A 138 -21.96 -9.58 -0.91
N ALA A 139 -22.45 -10.09 0.22
CA ALA A 139 -21.87 -11.19 0.99
C ALA A 139 -21.72 -12.52 0.23
N ASN A 140 -22.37 -12.69 -0.91
CA ASN A 140 -22.36 -13.92 -1.72
C ASN A 140 -21.74 -13.72 -3.12
N ALA A 141 -21.02 -12.63 -3.34
CA ALA A 141 -20.47 -12.33 -4.63
C ALA A 141 -19.14 -13.05 -4.89
N LEU A 142 -18.95 -13.50 -6.11
CA LEU A 142 -17.64 -13.87 -6.62
C LEU A 142 -16.72 -12.64 -6.64
N PRO A 143 -15.39 -12.82 -6.60
CA PRO A 143 -14.44 -11.73 -6.76
C PRO A 143 -14.78 -10.90 -8.00
N ALA A 144 -14.95 -9.60 -7.83
CA ALA A 144 -15.33 -8.71 -8.92
C ALA A 144 -14.18 -8.45 -9.89
N ILE A 145 -12.95 -8.41 -9.35
CA ILE A 145 -11.74 -8.10 -10.12
C ILE A 145 -10.64 -9.05 -9.68
N ALA A 146 -10.05 -9.75 -10.64
CA ALA A 146 -8.80 -10.47 -10.44
C ALA A 146 -7.67 -9.63 -11.02
N PHE A 147 -6.59 -9.46 -10.28
CA PHE A 147 -5.40 -8.75 -10.74
C PHE A 147 -4.14 -9.56 -10.46
N ARG A 148 -3.12 -9.30 -11.25
CA ARG A 148 -1.82 -9.94 -11.10
C ARG A 148 -0.97 -9.12 -10.13
N PRO A 149 -0.08 -9.75 -9.36
CA PRO A 149 0.94 -9.01 -8.62
C PRO A 149 1.77 -8.17 -9.60
N ALA A 150 2.20 -7.01 -9.13
CA ALA A 150 3.15 -6.20 -9.89
C ALA A 150 4.45 -7.02 -10.06
N ALA A 151 4.80 -7.30 -11.29
CA ALA A 151 6.03 -8.01 -11.62
C ALA A 151 7.22 -7.07 -11.63
#